data_5b9256e969f5c4cb507d74def1160299
#
_entry.id   5b9256e969f5c4cb507d74def1160299
#
_cell.length_a   1.000
_cell.length_b   1.000
_cell.length_c   1.000
_cell.angle_alpha   90.00
_cell.angle_beta   90.00
_cell.angle_gamma   90.00
#
_symmetry.space_group_name_H-M   'P 1'
#
loop_
_entity.id
_entity.type
_entity.pdbx_description
1 polymer ?
#
loop_
_entity_poly.entity_id
_entity_poly.type
_entity_poly.pdbx_seq_one_letter_code
_entity_poly.pdbx_strand_id
1 'polypeptide(L)'
;MLFKQKVHLKKINPFDVIESFHNRDFVDFLISFQPVKILKWTGIKNGESASFKFWFFGWKKMDVIHQNYQSKTDFLSFEDHGVGLPFGLTSWKHRHIVEKVQNGTLITDIIFFDESTTVKKFLIKPIMLFPIITRILSYKVWFYFIKNKG
;
A
#
# COMPACT_ATOMS: atom_id res chain seq x y z
N MET A 1 -13.44 7.05 -7.64
CA MET A 1 -12.23 7.28 -8.43
C MET A 1 -11.37 6.02 -8.44
N LEU A 2 -10.77 5.71 -9.57
CA LEU A 2 -9.89 4.56 -9.74
C LEU A 2 -8.48 5.03 -10.14
N PHE A 3 -7.46 4.53 -9.45
CA PHE A 3 -6.04 4.78 -9.79
C PHE A 3 -5.29 3.45 -9.82
N LYS A 4 -4.45 3.26 -10.82
CA LYS A 4 -3.67 2.04 -10.99
C LYS A 4 -2.20 2.37 -11.26
N GLN A 5 -1.31 1.69 -10.54
CA GLN A 5 0.14 1.86 -10.67
C GLN A 5 0.81 0.51 -10.79
N LYS A 6 1.80 0.41 -11.68
CA LYS A 6 2.62 -0.80 -11.85
C LYS A 6 4.09 -0.47 -11.68
N VAL A 7 4.81 -1.31 -10.93
CA VAL A 7 6.26 -1.19 -10.74
C VAL A 7 6.90 -2.52 -11.10
N HIS A 8 7.76 -2.52 -12.13
CA HIS A 8 8.51 -3.69 -12.55
C HIS A 8 9.88 -3.72 -11.85
N LEU A 9 10.11 -4.77 -11.07
CA LEU A 9 11.36 -5.02 -10.36
C LEU A 9 12.17 -6.07 -11.14
N LYS A 10 13.02 -5.61 -12.04
CA LYS A 10 13.87 -6.49 -12.88
C LYS A 10 14.81 -7.30 -12.01
N LYS A 11 14.92 -8.60 -12.30
CA LYS A 11 15.85 -9.55 -11.62
C LYS A 11 15.56 -9.73 -10.13
N ILE A 12 14.42 -9.28 -9.63
CA ILE A 12 14.01 -9.52 -8.24
C ILE A 12 13.05 -10.71 -8.21
N ASN A 13 13.34 -11.64 -7.29
CA ASN A 13 12.53 -12.86 -7.14
C ASN A 13 11.18 -12.53 -6.51
N PRO A 14 10.05 -13.02 -7.09
CA PRO A 14 8.73 -12.79 -6.51
C PRO A 14 8.59 -13.28 -5.06
N PHE A 15 9.25 -14.37 -4.70
CA PHE A 15 9.24 -14.87 -3.32
C PHE A 15 9.76 -13.82 -2.33
N ASP A 16 10.85 -13.14 -2.67
CA ASP A 16 11.44 -12.11 -1.80
C ASP A 16 10.51 -10.92 -1.64
N VAL A 17 9.80 -10.56 -2.71
CA VAL A 17 8.82 -9.47 -2.67
C VAL A 17 7.62 -9.85 -1.80
N ILE A 18 7.09 -11.05 -2.00
CA ILE A 18 5.95 -11.57 -1.23
C ILE A 18 6.30 -11.63 0.27
N GLU A 19 7.47 -12.16 0.60
CA GLU A 19 7.94 -12.23 1.98
C GLU A 19 8.04 -10.84 2.62
N SER A 20 8.52 -9.87 1.88
CA SER A 20 8.61 -8.48 2.37
C SER A 20 7.25 -7.89 2.72
N PHE A 21 6.21 -8.16 1.94
CA PHE A 21 4.85 -7.69 2.26
C PHE A 21 4.31 -8.26 3.58
N HIS A 22 4.83 -9.38 4.06
CA HIS A 22 4.49 -9.94 5.36
C HIS A 22 5.35 -9.38 6.51
N ASN A 23 6.32 -8.54 6.21
CA ASN A 23 7.30 -8.03 7.16
C ASN A 23 6.99 -6.59 7.56
N ARG A 24 6.90 -6.35 8.87
CA ARG A 24 6.66 -5.01 9.42
C ARG A 24 7.73 -4.00 9.01
N ASP A 25 9.00 -4.41 8.94
CA ASP A 25 10.09 -3.50 8.57
C ASP A 25 9.92 -2.93 7.17
N PHE A 26 9.43 -3.75 6.24
CA PHE A 26 9.10 -3.28 4.90
C PHE A 26 7.96 -2.26 4.91
N VAL A 27 6.91 -2.53 5.67
CA VAL A 27 5.77 -1.61 5.79
C VAL A 27 6.21 -0.28 6.40
N ASP A 28 7.02 -0.33 7.45
CA ASP A 28 7.59 0.87 8.08
C ASP A 28 8.46 1.66 7.09
N PHE A 29 9.25 0.96 6.26
CA PHE A 29 10.06 1.61 5.23
C PHE A 29 9.20 2.32 4.19
N LEU A 30 8.10 1.71 3.74
CA LEU A 30 7.23 2.30 2.72
C LEU A 30 6.63 3.65 3.14
N ILE A 31 6.45 3.86 4.43
CA ILE A 31 5.90 5.11 4.97
C ILE A 31 6.98 6.05 5.53
N SER A 32 8.24 5.59 5.59
CA SER A 32 9.35 6.46 6.01
C SER A 32 9.49 7.63 5.03
N PHE A 33 9.96 8.77 5.50
CA PHE A 33 10.06 10.02 4.73
C PHE A 33 8.71 10.64 4.36
N GLN A 34 7.61 10.19 4.96
CA GLN A 34 6.28 10.75 4.78
C GLN A 34 5.70 11.14 6.14
N PRO A 35 4.78 12.10 6.20
CA PRO A 35 4.10 12.45 7.46
C PRO A 35 3.01 11.43 7.79
N VAL A 36 3.38 10.15 7.88
CA VAL A 36 2.49 9.02 8.16
C VAL A 36 3.10 8.20 9.28
N LYS A 37 2.29 7.76 10.22
CA LYS A 37 2.69 6.86 11.31
C LYS A 37 1.77 5.66 11.37
N ILE A 38 2.35 4.47 11.60
CA ILE A 38 1.58 3.26 11.84
C ILE A 38 1.25 3.21 13.33
N LEU A 39 -0.04 3.18 13.66
CA LEU A 39 -0.52 3.01 15.03
C LEU A 39 -0.69 1.54 15.39
N LYS A 40 -1.08 0.72 14.40
CA LYS A 40 -1.30 -0.71 14.56
C LYS A 40 -1.12 -1.40 13.21
N TRP A 41 -0.51 -2.57 13.24
CA TRP A 41 -0.40 -3.44 12.07
C TRP A 41 -0.28 -4.88 12.55
N THR A 42 -1.24 -5.73 12.20
CA THR A 42 -1.27 -7.13 12.65
C THR A 42 -0.89 -8.12 11.55
N GLY A 43 -0.74 -7.66 10.31
CA GLY A 43 -0.42 -8.46 9.14
C GLY A 43 -1.32 -8.12 7.98
N ILE A 44 -1.26 -8.92 6.92
CA ILE A 44 -2.00 -8.69 5.66
C ILE A 44 -3.04 -9.76 5.35
N LYS A 45 -3.17 -10.78 6.19
CA LYS A 45 -4.11 -11.89 5.98
C LYS A 45 -5.54 -11.45 6.28
N ASN A 46 -6.51 -12.25 5.81
CA ASN A 46 -7.93 -11.96 6.02
C ASN A 46 -8.24 -11.69 7.49
N GLY A 47 -8.92 -10.57 7.75
CA GLY A 47 -9.29 -10.15 9.10
C GLY A 47 -8.20 -9.41 9.86
N GLU A 48 -6.95 -9.45 9.42
CA GLU A 48 -5.89 -8.64 10.00
C GLU A 48 -6.09 -7.16 9.64
N SER A 49 -5.53 -6.27 10.43
CA SER A 49 -5.85 -4.85 10.32
C SER A 49 -4.63 -3.95 10.45
N ALA A 50 -4.78 -2.73 9.97
CA ALA A 50 -3.82 -1.68 10.15
C ALA A 50 -4.51 -0.36 10.48
N SER A 51 -3.86 0.44 11.32
CA SER A 51 -4.31 1.79 11.65
C SER A 51 -3.16 2.74 11.41
N PHE A 52 -3.46 3.81 10.69
CA PHE A 52 -2.49 4.83 10.32
C PHE A 52 -2.96 6.18 10.80
N LYS A 53 -2.03 7.09 11.08
CA LYS A 53 -2.32 8.52 11.12
C LYS A 53 -1.38 9.25 10.19
N PHE A 54 -1.90 10.23 9.50
CA PHE A 54 -1.11 11.08 8.63
C PHE A 54 -1.42 12.55 8.92
N TRP A 55 -0.44 13.41 8.69
CA TRP A 55 -0.57 14.82 8.98
C TRP A 55 -0.98 15.59 7.73
N PHE A 56 -2.09 16.31 7.83
CA PHE A 56 -2.55 17.28 6.85
C PHE A 56 -3.41 18.32 7.58
N PHE A 57 -2.78 19.44 7.94
CA PHE A 57 -3.38 20.46 8.82
C PHE A 57 -3.96 19.84 10.10
N GLY A 58 -3.20 18.92 10.69
CA GLY A 58 -3.56 18.11 11.84
C GLY A 58 -3.48 16.62 11.52
N TRP A 59 -3.43 15.78 12.58
CA TRP A 59 -3.38 14.32 12.42
C TRP A 59 -4.75 13.78 12.06
N LYS A 60 -4.81 12.98 11.01
CA LYS A 60 -6.01 12.27 10.53
C LYS A 60 -5.77 10.77 10.64
N LYS A 61 -6.72 10.06 11.23
CA LYS A 61 -6.65 8.61 11.40
C LYS A 61 -7.38 7.89 10.28
N MET A 62 -6.82 6.75 9.87
CA MET A 62 -7.43 5.85 8.91
C MET A 62 -7.22 4.42 9.36
N ASP A 63 -8.31 3.65 9.41
CA ASP A 63 -8.28 2.23 9.76
C ASP A 63 -8.66 1.39 8.55
N VAL A 64 -7.97 0.26 8.37
CA VAL A 64 -8.26 -0.69 7.30
C VAL A 64 -8.30 -2.12 7.85
N ILE A 65 -9.11 -2.97 7.20
CA ILE A 65 -9.14 -4.41 7.42
C ILE A 65 -8.71 -5.08 6.11
N HIS A 66 -7.83 -6.07 6.20
CA HIS A 66 -7.36 -6.82 5.04
C HIS A 66 -8.35 -7.93 4.68
N GLN A 67 -8.62 -8.07 3.39
CA GLN A 67 -9.53 -9.08 2.85
C GLN A 67 -9.01 -9.62 1.52
N ASN A 68 -9.62 -10.71 1.06
CA ASN A 68 -9.30 -11.34 -0.23
C ASN A 68 -7.82 -11.70 -0.38
N TYR A 69 -7.24 -12.19 0.71
CA TYR A 69 -5.84 -12.61 0.74
C TYR A 69 -5.65 -13.93 -0.01
N GLN A 70 -4.70 -13.93 -0.96
CA GLN A 70 -4.23 -15.10 -1.67
C GLN A 70 -2.71 -15.05 -1.75
N SER A 71 -2.04 -16.14 -1.36
CA SER A 71 -0.59 -16.21 -1.44
C SER A 71 -0.18 -17.58 -1.98
N LYS A 72 0.67 -17.56 -3.01
CA LYS A 72 1.31 -18.71 -3.62
C LYS A 72 2.81 -18.43 -3.71
N THR A 73 3.60 -19.37 -4.21
CA THR A 73 5.06 -19.23 -4.32
C THR A 73 5.49 -17.99 -5.12
N ASP A 74 4.75 -17.63 -6.15
CA ASP A 74 5.07 -16.55 -7.07
C ASP A 74 3.93 -15.55 -7.30
N PHE A 75 2.94 -15.57 -6.41
CA PHE A 75 1.78 -14.68 -6.50
C PHE A 75 1.26 -14.31 -5.12
N LEU A 76 0.98 -13.03 -4.93
CA LEU A 76 0.32 -12.50 -3.73
C LEU A 76 -0.75 -11.49 -4.18
N SER A 77 -1.92 -11.56 -3.56
CA SER A 77 -2.95 -10.52 -3.71
C SER A 77 -3.70 -10.37 -2.39
N PHE A 78 -3.94 -9.13 -2.01
CA PHE A 78 -4.78 -8.79 -0.86
C PHE A 78 -5.34 -7.39 -1.03
N GLU A 79 -6.37 -7.08 -0.26
CA GLU A 79 -7.05 -5.79 -0.31
C GLU A 79 -7.10 -5.15 1.07
N ASP A 80 -6.87 -3.84 1.13
CA ASP A 80 -7.13 -3.00 2.30
C ASP A 80 -8.51 -2.38 2.12
N HIS A 81 -9.43 -2.69 3.02
CA HIS A 81 -10.78 -2.11 3.03
C HIS A 81 -10.88 -1.09 4.16
N GLY A 82 -11.16 0.15 3.85
CA GLY A 82 -11.33 1.21 4.83
C GLY A 82 -12.55 0.98 5.70
N VAL A 83 -12.36 1.06 7.02
CA VAL A 83 -13.44 0.91 8.01
C VAL A 83 -13.59 2.16 8.89
N GLY A 84 -12.55 2.99 8.98
CA GLY A 84 -12.59 4.31 9.58
C GLY A 84 -11.86 5.27 8.66
N LEU A 85 -12.58 6.18 8.02
CA LEU A 85 -12.04 6.99 6.92
C LEU A 85 -12.03 8.48 7.26
N PRO A 86 -10.93 9.18 6.92
CA PRO A 86 -10.84 10.62 7.10
C PRO A 86 -11.46 11.41 5.95
N PHE A 87 -11.56 12.73 6.10
CA PHE A 87 -11.96 13.71 5.07
C PHE A 87 -13.35 13.50 4.46
N GLY A 88 -14.23 12.76 5.11
CA GLY A 88 -15.54 12.47 4.55
C GLY A 88 -15.53 11.48 3.41
N LEU A 89 -14.47 10.68 3.30
CA LEU A 89 -14.44 9.54 2.38
C LEU A 89 -15.54 8.55 2.75
N THR A 90 -16.27 8.08 1.76
CA THR A 90 -17.34 7.11 1.92
C THR A 90 -16.87 5.69 1.65
N SER A 91 -15.82 5.53 0.87
CA SER A 91 -15.21 4.23 0.59
C SER A 91 -13.72 4.35 0.29
N TRP A 92 -12.99 3.32 0.64
CA TRP A 92 -11.58 3.15 0.30
C TRP A 92 -11.30 1.68 0.11
N LYS A 93 -10.65 1.35 -0.99
CA LYS A 93 -10.12 0.02 -1.24
C LYS A 93 -8.78 0.13 -1.96
N HIS A 94 -7.77 -0.55 -1.43
CA HIS A 94 -6.46 -0.63 -2.06
C HIS A 94 -6.13 -2.10 -2.27
N ARG A 95 -6.02 -2.50 -3.52
CA ARG A 95 -5.64 -3.87 -3.88
C ARG A 95 -4.16 -3.91 -4.23
N HIS A 96 -3.44 -4.81 -3.57
CA HIS A 96 -2.05 -5.10 -3.83
C HIS A 96 -1.95 -6.40 -4.61
N ILE A 97 -1.15 -6.43 -5.67
CA ILE A 97 -0.88 -7.63 -6.45
C ILE A 97 0.63 -7.71 -6.67
N VAL A 98 1.20 -8.87 -6.34
CA VAL A 98 2.59 -9.22 -6.64
C VAL A 98 2.57 -10.44 -7.51
N GLU A 99 3.19 -10.37 -8.68
CA GLU A 99 3.19 -11.49 -9.63
C GLU A 99 4.54 -11.64 -10.33
N LYS A 100 4.86 -12.89 -10.65
CA LYS A 100 6.01 -13.21 -11.47
C LYS A 100 5.76 -12.74 -12.89
N VAL A 101 6.76 -12.08 -13.48
CA VAL A 101 6.75 -11.68 -14.89
C VAL A 101 8.09 -12.08 -15.52
N GLN A 102 8.20 -11.93 -16.83
CA GLN A 102 9.47 -12.16 -17.50
C GLN A 102 10.55 -11.27 -16.91
N ASN A 103 11.66 -11.88 -16.47
CA ASN A 103 12.83 -11.21 -15.91
C ASN A 103 12.57 -10.42 -14.62
N GLY A 104 11.66 -10.90 -13.76
CA GLY A 104 11.49 -10.29 -12.45
C GLY A 104 10.09 -10.39 -11.85
N THR A 105 9.71 -9.35 -11.15
CA THR A 105 8.46 -9.27 -10.41
C THR A 105 7.73 -7.97 -10.75
N LEU A 106 6.43 -8.05 -10.88
CA LEU A 106 5.56 -6.89 -11.07
C LEU A 106 4.72 -6.66 -9.81
N ILE A 107 4.78 -5.45 -9.28
CA ILE A 107 3.88 -5.00 -8.20
C ILE A 107 2.84 -4.09 -8.83
N THR A 108 1.57 -4.40 -8.59
CA THR A 108 0.44 -3.57 -9.04
C THR A 108 -0.32 -3.07 -7.81
N ASP A 109 -0.50 -1.77 -7.71
CA ASP A 109 -1.35 -1.12 -6.71
C ASP A 109 -2.58 -0.56 -7.43
N ILE A 110 -3.77 -0.96 -6.98
CA ILE A 110 -5.04 -0.45 -7.52
C ILE A 110 -5.82 0.17 -6.38
N ILE A 111 -6.10 1.46 -6.49
CA ILE A 111 -6.78 2.20 -5.44
C ILE A 111 -8.13 2.68 -5.96
N PHE A 112 -9.14 2.38 -5.19
CA PHE A 112 -10.48 2.90 -5.41
C PHE A 112 -10.92 3.67 -4.17
N PHE A 113 -11.39 4.89 -4.36
CA PHE A 113 -12.00 5.66 -3.27
C PHE A 113 -13.10 6.56 -3.79
N ASP A 114 -14.05 6.85 -2.91
CA ASP A 114 -15.15 7.73 -3.19
C ASP A 114 -15.42 8.64 -1.99
N GLU A 115 -16.14 9.73 -2.25
CA GLU A 115 -16.44 10.74 -1.23
C GLU A 115 -17.78 11.41 -1.48
N SER A 116 -18.28 12.11 -0.46
CA SER A 116 -19.62 12.66 -0.46
C SER A 116 -19.82 13.93 -1.30
N THR A 117 -18.72 14.64 -1.70
CA THR A 117 -18.83 15.90 -2.45
C THR A 117 -17.75 16.08 -3.49
N THR A 118 -18.10 16.62 -4.66
CA THR A 118 -17.21 16.79 -5.81
C THR A 118 -16.04 17.76 -5.54
N VAL A 119 -16.26 18.81 -4.75
CA VAL A 119 -15.22 19.80 -4.44
C VAL A 119 -14.09 19.20 -3.58
N LYS A 120 -14.48 18.38 -2.58
CA LYS A 120 -13.51 17.68 -1.74
C LYS A 120 -12.67 16.67 -2.55
N LYS A 121 -13.27 16.04 -3.53
CA LYS A 121 -12.62 15.06 -4.42
C LYS A 121 -11.34 15.61 -5.05
N PHE A 122 -11.39 16.84 -5.52
CA PHE A 122 -10.28 17.49 -6.18
C PHE A 122 -9.10 17.77 -5.22
N LEU A 123 -9.40 18.10 -3.96
CA LEU A 123 -8.40 18.38 -2.94
C LEU A 123 -7.83 17.12 -2.29
N ILE A 124 -8.66 16.10 -2.10
CA ILE A 124 -8.29 14.87 -1.38
C ILE A 124 -7.49 13.92 -2.26
N LYS A 125 -7.78 13.91 -3.57
CA LYS A 125 -7.13 13.01 -4.52
C LYS A 125 -5.59 13.02 -4.41
N PRO A 126 -4.89 14.17 -4.50
CA PRO A 126 -3.44 14.16 -4.40
C PRO A 126 -2.94 13.69 -3.02
N ILE A 127 -3.67 13.99 -1.95
CA ILE A 127 -3.30 13.59 -0.59
C ILE A 127 -3.37 12.07 -0.43
N MET A 128 -4.43 11.45 -0.93
CA MET A 128 -4.64 10.00 -0.81
C MET A 128 -3.74 9.20 -1.75
N LEU A 129 -3.34 9.77 -2.88
CA LEU A 129 -2.47 9.10 -3.86
C LEU A 129 -0.99 9.28 -3.59
N PHE A 130 -0.59 10.35 -2.90
CA PHE A 130 0.82 10.64 -2.64
C PHE A 130 1.56 9.47 -2.00
N PRO A 131 1.06 8.82 -0.92
CA PRO A 131 1.74 7.69 -0.32
C PRO A 131 1.88 6.49 -1.26
N ILE A 132 1.02 6.37 -2.25
CA ILE A 132 1.05 5.27 -3.21
C ILE A 132 2.04 5.56 -4.34
N ILE A 133 2.04 6.78 -4.85
CA ILE A 133 2.96 7.20 -5.91
C ILE A 133 4.42 7.13 -5.43
N THR A 134 4.69 7.50 -4.19
CA THR A 134 6.04 7.41 -3.60
C THR A 134 6.56 5.98 -3.55
N ARG A 135 5.69 4.98 -3.57
CA ARG A 135 6.09 3.57 -3.56
C ARG A 135 6.86 3.15 -4.81
N ILE A 136 6.74 3.86 -5.93
CA ILE A 136 7.55 3.60 -7.13
C ILE A 136 9.04 3.63 -6.75
N LEU A 137 9.45 4.66 -6.03
CA LEU A 137 10.82 4.80 -5.57
C LEU A 137 11.11 3.88 -4.39
N SER A 138 10.22 3.80 -3.41
CA SER A 138 10.42 3.02 -2.18
C SER A 138 10.58 1.53 -2.47
N TYR A 139 9.79 0.95 -3.38
CA TYR A 139 9.97 -0.44 -3.78
C TYR A 139 11.35 -0.67 -4.38
N LYS A 140 11.80 0.20 -5.28
CA LYS A 140 13.12 0.06 -5.92
C LYS A 140 14.24 0.19 -4.92
N VAL A 141 14.17 1.16 -4.01
CA VAL A 141 15.19 1.34 -2.98
C VAL A 141 15.26 0.13 -2.05
N TRP A 142 14.11 -0.37 -1.60
CA TRP A 142 14.07 -1.53 -0.70
C TRP A 142 14.68 -2.77 -1.36
N PHE A 143 14.22 -3.14 -2.55
CA PHE A 143 14.61 -4.41 -3.16
C PHE A 143 16.00 -4.38 -3.79
N TYR A 144 16.47 -3.25 -4.26
CA TYR A 144 17.80 -3.16 -4.90
C TYR A 144 18.90 -2.75 -3.93
N PHE A 145 18.62 -1.99 -2.89
CA PHE A 145 19.64 -1.40 -2.03
C PHE A 145 19.59 -1.83 -0.57
N ILE A 146 18.42 -2.08 -0.01
CA ILE A 146 18.29 -2.40 1.41
C ILE A 146 18.27 -3.90 1.63
N LYS A 147 17.33 -4.62 1.01
CA LYS A 147 17.18 -6.06 1.21
C LYS A 147 18.38 -6.86 0.74
N ASN A 148 19.04 -6.46 -0.35
CA ASN A 148 20.19 -7.16 -0.90
C ASN A 148 21.49 -6.99 -0.09
N LYS A 149 21.51 -6.13 0.93
CA LYS A 149 22.67 -5.91 1.81
C LYS A 149 22.63 -6.74 3.09
N GLY A 150 21.51 -7.42 3.33
CA GLY A 150 21.36 -8.31 4.47
C GLY A 150 21.52 -9.78 4.07
#